data_f16e1b38557a321502243936f9e2adb6
#
_entry.id   f16e1b38557a321502243936f9e2adb6
#
_cell.length_a   1.000
_cell.length_b   1.000
_cell.length_c   1.000
_cell.angle_alpha   90.00
_cell.angle_beta   90.00
_cell.angle_gamma   90.00
#
_symmetry.space_group_name_H-M   'P 1'
#
loop_
_entity.id
_entity.type
_entity.pdbx_description
1 polymer ?
#
loop_
_entity_poly.entity_id
_entity_poly.type
_entity_poly.pdbx_seq_one_letter_code
_entity_poly.pdbx_strand_id
1 'polypeptide(L)'
;EVMKSIPDKSVDMILCDLPYGTTQNKWDSVIDLQNLWAEYERIIKDNGAIALTSQGVFTAKLILSNEKLFKYKVTWIKSKPTNFLNAKIQPLRKHEDICIFYKKQPTYNPQMTQGEAYDKGVRKDQYTGSYGDFKPRHVKSNGERY
;
A
#
# COMPACT_ATOMS: atom_id res chain seq x y z
N GLU A 1 -7.54 -3.14 23.67
CA GLU A 1 -7.89 -2.23 24.82
C GLU A 1 -7.23 -0.87 24.66
N VAL A 2 -5.94 -0.78 24.32
CA VAL A 2 -5.21 0.51 24.21
C VAL A 2 -5.85 1.45 23.17
N MET A 3 -6.28 0.95 22.02
CA MET A 3 -6.89 1.80 20.98
C MET A 3 -8.15 2.53 21.47
N LYS A 4 -8.90 1.97 22.43
CA LYS A 4 -10.09 2.62 23.01
C LYS A 4 -9.80 3.94 23.73
N SER A 5 -8.58 4.15 24.20
CA SER A 5 -8.16 5.42 24.83
C SER A 5 -7.71 6.48 23.82
N ILE A 6 -7.56 6.13 22.53
CA ILE A 6 -7.19 7.08 21.48
C ILE A 6 -8.45 7.82 21.02
N PRO A 7 -8.43 9.15 20.97
CA PRO A 7 -9.57 9.95 20.51
C PRO A 7 -9.92 9.63 19.04
N ASP A 8 -11.20 9.78 18.69
CA ASP A 8 -11.67 9.65 17.32
C ASP A 8 -10.98 10.67 16.41
N LYS A 9 -10.66 10.24 15.17
CA LYS A 9 -10.08 11.12 14.12
C LYS A 9 -8.84 11.90 14.57
N SER A 10 -8.02 11.32 15.44
CA SER A 10 -6.82 11.96 15.98
C SER A 10 -5.51 11.50 15.34
N VAL A 11 -5.52 10.33 14.65
CA VAL A 11 -4.31 9.71 14.08
C VAL A 11 -4.17 10.08 12.61
N ASP A 12 -2.99 10.55 12.21
CA ASP A 12 -2.68 10.91 10.81
C ASP A 12 -2.26 9.69 9.97
N MET A 13 -1.55 8.73 10.59
CA MET A 13 -1.08 7.54 9.92
C MET A 13 -1.02 6.34 10.87
N ILE A 14 -1.40 5.18 10.37
CA ILE A 14 -1.16 3.89 11.01
C ILE A 14 -0.20 3.10 10.12
N LEU A 15 0.95 2.70 10.66
CA LEU A 15 1.87 1.75 10.06
C LEU A 15 2.00 0.57 11.01
N CYS A 16 1.60 -0.61 10.58
CA CYS A 16 1.56 -1.77 11.47
C CYS A 16 1.95 -3.05 10.74
N ASP A 17 2.76 -3.86 11.43
CA ASP A 17 3.09 -5.23 11.06
C ASP A 17 2.17 -6.17 11.84
N LEU A 18 1.15 -6.69 11.16
CA LEU A 18 0.16 -7.58 11.74
C LEU A 18 0.69 -9.02 11.83
N PRO A 19 0.24 -9.82 12.78
CA PRO A 19 0.52 -11.25 12.77
C PRO A 19 -0.21 -11.95 11.61
N TYR A 20 0.54 -12.70 10.78
CA TYR A 20 0.01 -13.35 9.57
C TYR A 20 -0.54 -14.75 9.80
N GLY A 21 -0.26 -15.35 10.99
CA GLY A 21 -0.60 -16.74 11.28
C GLY A 21 0.22 -17.74 10.46
N THR A 22 1.47 -17.40 10.14
CA THR A 22 2.34 -18.20 9.26
C THR A 22 3.47 -18.91 10.01
N THR A 23 3.66 -18.60 11.27
CA THR A 23 4.67 -19.22 12.14
C THR A 23 4.03 -20.04 13.27
N GLN A 24 4.85 -20.85 13.94
CA GLN A 24 4.40 -21.62 15.10
C GLN A 24 4.43 -20.81 16.42
N ASN A 25 4.79 -19.54 16.35
CA ASN A 25 4.82 -18.69 17.52
C ASN A 25 3.39 -18.40 18.01
N LYS A 26 3.16 -18.51 19.31
CA LYS A 26 1.84 -18.27 19.93
C LYS A 26 1.29 -16.85 19.68
N TRP A 27 2.16 -15.88 19.51
CA TRP A 27 1.77 -14.49 19.22
C TRP A 27 1.39 -14.26 17.74
N ASP A 28 1.80 -15.15 16.83
CA ASP A 28 1.47 -15.05 15.40
C ASP A 28 0.10 -15.66 15.11
N SER A 29 -0.92 -15.20 15.81
CA SER A 29 -2.32 -15.54 15.57
C SER A 29 -3.02 -14.40 14.86
N VAL A 30 -3.73 -14.70 13.77
CA VAL A 30 -4.47 -13.70 13.00
C VAL A 30 -5.49 -13.01 13.90
N ILE A 31 -5.41 -11.69 13.96
CA ILE A 31 -6.34 -10.84 14.71
C ILE A 31 -7.69 -10.83 13.99
N ASP A 32 -8.77 -10.65 14.74
CA ASP A 32 -10.09 -10.37 14.15
C ASP A 32 -10.05 -9.05 13.39
N LEU A 33 -10.05 -9.16 12.06
CA LEU A 33 -9.91 -8.00 11.16
C LEU A 33 -11.11 -7.07 11.23
N GLN A 34 -12.32 -7.56 11.54
CA GLN A 34 -13.49 -6.69 11.65
C GLN A 34 -13.38 -5.76 12.86
N ASN A 35 -13.01 -6.31 14.01
CA ASN A 35 -12.76 -5.52 15.21
C ASN A 35 -11.58 -4.56 15.03
N LEU A 36 -10.52 -4.98 14.32
CA LEU A 36 -9.39 -4.13 14.00
C LEU A 36 -9.82 -2.93 13.14
N TRP A 37 -10.59 -3.18 12.08
CA TRP A 37 -11.08 -2.12 11.20
C TRP A 37 -12.01 -1.14 11.90
N ALA A 38 -12.87 -1.62 12.79
CA ALA A 38 -13.76 -0.75 13.57
C ALA A 38 -12.95 0.30 14.36
N GLU A 39 -11.85 -0.13 15.01
CA GLU A 39 -10.99 0.78 15.76
C GLU A 39 -10.12 1.66 14.83
N TYR A 40 -9.54 1.11 13.78
CA TYR A 40 -8.72 1.86 12.84
C TYR A 40 -9.53 2.97 12.14
N GLU A 41 -10.74 2.66 11.65
CA GLU A 41 -11.60 3.65 11.00
C GLU A 41 -12.11 4.74 11.96
N ARG A 42 -12.24 4.40 13.25
CA ARG A 42 -12.60 5.35 14.30
C ARG A 42 -11.49 6.35 14.58
N ILE A 43 -10.26 5.87 14.79
CA ILE A 43 -9.14 6.71 15.24
C ILE A 43 -8.44 7.47 14.10
N ILE A 44 -8.44 6.91 12.86
CA ILE A 44 -7.76 7.53 11.72
C ILE A 44 -8.52 8.76 11.23
N LYS A 45 -7.82 9.83 10.89
CA LYS A 45 -8.40 11.00 10.22
C LYS A 45 -8.92 10.63 8.83
N ASP A 46 -9.88 11.39 8.31
CA ASP A 46 -10.45 11.13 6.98
C ASP A 46 -9.42 11.16 5.85
N ASN A 47 -8.39 11.98 5.98
CA ASN A 47 -7.24 12.06 5.08
C ASN A 47 -5.99 11.36 5.63
N GLY A 48 -6.14 10.50 6.62
CA GLY A 48 -5.08 9.67 7.16
C GLY A 48 -4.85 8.42 6.31
N ALA A 49 -3.65 7.85 6.40
CA ALA A 49 -3.25 6.64 5.70
C ALA A 49 -3.08 5.45 6.66
N ILE A 50 -3.50 4.27 6.23
CA ILE A 50 -3.25 3.01 6.94
C ILE A 50 -2.38 2.15 6.03
N ALA A 51 -1.18 1.80 6.50
CA ALA A 51 -0.22 0.95 5.82
C ALA A 51 0.02 -0.31 6.63
N LEU A 52 -0.35 -1.46 6.08
CA LEU A 52 -0.27 -2.74 6.77
C LEU A 52 0.61 -3.71 5.99
N THR A 53 1.62 -4.27 6.65
CA THR A 53 2.44 -5.33 6.04
C THR A 53 1.63 -6.60 5.94
N SER A 54 1.93 -7.39 4.92
CA SER A 54 1.23 -8.65 4.67
C SER A 54 2.03 -9.55 3.74
N GLN A 55 1.69 -10.85 3.74
CA GLN A 55 2.33 -11.80 2.84
C GLN A 55 1.37 -12.93 2.44
N GLY A 56 1.47 -13.37 1.19
CA GLY A 56 0.78 -14.56 0.69
C GLY A 56 -0.74 -14.50 0.83
N VAL A 57 -1.35 -15.54 1.35
CA VAL A 57 -2.82 -15.63 1.53
C VAL A 57 -3.35 -14.57 2.49
N PHE A 58 -2.53 -14.16 3.48
CA PHE A 58 -2.94 -13.10 4.39
C PHE A 58 -3.15 -11.76 3.67
N THR A 59 -2.34 -11.44 2.66
CA THR A 59 -2.54 -10.25 1.81
C THR A 59 -3.95 -10.23 1.20
N ALA A 60 -4.38 -11.35 0.62
CA ALA A 60 -5.71 -11.45 0.03
C ALA A 60 -6.82 -11.28 1.08
N LYS A 61 -6.71 -11.94 2.23
CA LYS A 61 -7.66 -11.81 3.34
C LYS A 61 -7.75 -10.37 3.85
N LEU A 62 -6.60 -9.70 4.00
CA LEU A 62 -6.51 -8.32 4.46
C LEU A 62 -7.19 -7.35 3.48
N ILE A 63 -6.95 -7.51 2.18
CA ILE A 63 -7.59 -6.68 1.14
C ILE A 63 -9.10 -6.89 1.15
N LEU A 64 -9.56 -8.13 1.12
CA LEU A 64 -10.98 -8.47 1.11
C LEU A 64 -11.71 -8.04 2.40
N SER A 65 -10.99 -7.95 3.52
CA SER A 65 -11.60 -7.53 4.79
C SER A 65 -12.02 -6.05 4.79
N ASN A 66 -11.44 -5.21 3.91
CA ASN A 66 -11.86 -3.81 3.73
C ASN A 66 -11.56 -3.29 2.30
N GLU A 67 -12.19 -3.88 1.30
CA GLU A 67 -12.05 -3.48 -0.12
C GLU A 67 -12.38 -2.00 -0.35
N LYS A 68 -13.34 -1.47 0.40
CA LYS A 68 -13.78 -0.07 0.27
C LYS A 68 -12.65 0.93 0.52
N LEU A 69 -11.82 0.67 1.52
CA LEU A 69 -10.68 1.54 1.86
C LEU A 69 -9.41 1.15 1.12
N PHE A 70 -9.27 -0.08 0.63
CA PHE A 70 -8.10 -0.52 -0.11
C PHE A 70 -7.88 0.35 -1.36
N LYS A 71 -6.61 0.72 -1.61
CA LYS A 71 -6.24 1.53 -2.78
C LYS A 71 -5.20 0.85 -3.65
N TYR A 72 -4.10 0.43 -3.06
CA TYR A 72 -3.01 -0.25 -3.75
C TYR A 72 -2.10 -0.95 -2.76
N LYS A 73 -1.20 -1.75 -3.28
CA LYS A 73 -0.10 -2.32 -2.49
C LYS A 73 1.25 -1.94 -3.07
N VAL A 74 2.23 -1.82 -2.19
CA VAL A 74 3.64 -1.62 -2.51
C VAL A 74 4.38 -2.91 -2.19
N THR A 75 5.31 -3.31 -3.05
CA THR A 75 6.17 -4.46 -2.79
C THR A 75 7.43 -4.02 -2.04
N TRP A 76 7.60 -4.53 -0.84
CA TRP A 76 8.80 -4.30 -0.05
C TRP A 76 9.83 -5.42 -0.32
N ILE A 77 10.94 -5.07 -0.97
CA ILE A 77 12.05 -5.99 -1.23
C ILE A 77 12.96 -6.02 -0.01
N LYS A 78 13.05 -7.17 0.63
CA LYS A 78 13.91 -7.38 1.81
C LYS A 78 15.38 -7.52 1.41
N SER A 79 16.29 -7.06 2.26
CA SER A 79 17.74 -7.23 2.08
C SER A 79 18.13 -8.70 2.11
N LYS A 80 17.52 -9.49 2.99
CA LYS A 80 17.75 -10.94 3.11
C LYS A 80 16.49 -11.73 2.78
N PRO A 81 16.58 -12.81 1.98
CA PRO A 81 15.46 -13.69 1.74
C PRO A 81 15.12 -14.51 3.00
N THR A 82 13.87 -14.93 3.07
CA THR A 82 13.34 -15.81 4.14
C THR A 82 12.96 -17.16 3.56
N ASN A 83 12.53 -18.09 4.43
CA ASN A 83 12.07 -19.43 4.05
C ASN A 83 13.18 -20.37 3.55
N PHE A 84 14.42 -20.22 4.08
CA PHE A 84 15.58 -20.97 3.65
C PHE A 84 15.45 -22.49 3.84
N LEU A 85 14.66 -22.95 4.80
CA LEU A 85 14.39 -24.39 5.01
C LEU A 85 13.74 -25.05 3.80
N ASN A 86 13.01 -24.30 3.01
CA ASN A 86 12.30 -24.77 1.82
C ASN A 86 13.05 -24.50 0.51
N ALA A 87 14.31 -24.06 0.56
CA ALA A 87 15.09 -23.64 -0.60
C ALA A 87 15.26 -24.73 -1.68
N LYS A 88 15.13 -26.01 -1.30
CA LYS A 88 15.23 -27.15 -2.23
C LYS A 88 13.92 -27.48 -2.95
N ILE A 89 12.79 -26.94 -2.50
CA ILE A 89 11.45 -27.29 -3.00
C ILE A 89 10.66 -26.08 -3.54
N GLN A 90 11.09 -24.87 -3.19
CA GLN A 90 10.45 -23.64 -3.72
C GLN A 90 11.43 -22.45 -3.64
N PRO A 91 11.22 -21.40 -4.46
CA PRO A 91 12.02 -20.19 -4.39
C PRO A 91 11.98 -19.53 -3.01
N LEU A 92 13.11 -18.93 -2.61
CA LEU A 92 13.18 -18.13 -1.39
C LEU A 92 12.29 -16.88 -1.52
N ARG A 93 11.64 -16.51 -0.42
CA ARG A 93 10.82 -15.30 -0.36
C ARG A 93 11.70 -14.11 -0.02
N LYS A 94 11.68 -13.10 -0.89
CA LYS A 94 12.48 -11.87 -0.74
C LYS A 94 11.63 -10.61 -0.71
N HIS A 95 10.31 -10.73 -0.70
CA HIS A 95 9.41 -9.58 -0.66
C HIS A 95 8.25 -9.82 0.30
N GLU A 96 7.68 -8.72 0.75
CA GLU A 96 6.39 -8.63 1.41
C GLU A 96 5.57 -7.53 0.76
N ASP A 97 4.27 -7.55 0.95
CA ASP A 97 3.36 -6.52 0.49
C ASP A 97 3.13 -5.51 1.62
N ILE A 98 3.01 -4.23 1.28
CA ILE A 98 2.49 -3.20 2.16
C ILE A 98 1.17 -2.73 1.54
N CYS A 99 0.06 -3.09 2.15
CA CYS A 99 -1.27 -2.73 1.69
C CYS A 99 -1.64 -1.34 2.19
N ILE A 100 -2.08 -0.47 1.28
CA ILE A 100 -2.42 0.93 1.59
C ILE A 100 -3.93 1.12 1.52
N PHE A 101 -4.47 1.67 2.61
CA PHE A 101 -5.89 1.94 2.78
C PHE A 101 -6.10 3.39 3.19
N TYR A 102 -7.09 4.06 2.63
CA TYR A 102 -7.53 5.38 3.06
C TYR A 102 -8.94 5.71 2.55
N LYS A 103 -9.60 6.66 3.21
CA LYS A 103 -10.92 7.16 2.83
C LYS A 103 -10.83 8.30 1.82
N LYS A 104 -10.04 9.33 2.14
CA LYS A 104 -9.72 10.46 1.26
C LYS A 104 -8.21 10.47 1.02
N GLN A 105 -7.79 11.02 -0.13
CA GLN A 105 -6.37 11.09 -0.48
C GLN A 105 -5.55 11.69 0.65
N PRO A 106 -4.59 10.94 1.22
CA PRO A 106 -3.66 11.48 2.22
C PRO A 106 -2.59 12.33 1.58
N THR A 107 -1.81 13.03 2.40
CA THR A 107 -0.60 13.72 1.94
C THR A 107 0.34 12.71 1.29
N TYR A 108 0.76 13.00 0.07
CA TYR A 108 1.71 12.20 -0.67
C TYR A 108 2.88 13.06 -1.13
N ASN A 109 4.09 12.72 -0.67
CA ASN A 109 5.33 13.41 -1.00
C ASN A 109 6.19 12.48 -1.87
N PRO A 110 6.02 12.48 -3.20
CA PRO A 110 6.78 11.61 -4.07
C PRO A 110 8.28 11.96 -4.02
N GLN A 111 9.11 10.94 -3.92
CA GLN A 111 10.55 11.09 -4.05
C GLN A 111 10.91 11.08 -5.53
N MET A 112 11.17 12.28 -6.06
CA MET A 112 11.49 12.47 -7.48
C MET A 112 12.96 12.10 -7.75
N THR A 113 13.22 11.49 -8.89
CA THR A 113 14.57 11.25 -9.39
C THR A 113 14.89 12.21 -10.52
N GLN A 114 16.13 12.70 -10.57
CA GLN A 114 16.59 13.55 -11.67
C GLN A 114 16.96 12.66 -12.88
N GLY A 115 16.41 12.96 -14.02
CA GLY A 115 16.72 12.37 -15.31
C GLY A 115 16.98 13.45 -16.35
N GLU A 116 17.12 13.09 -17.61
CA GLU A 116 17.29 14.06 -18.71
C GLU A 116 15.99 14.83 -18.98
N ALA A 117 16.10 16.13 -19.14
CA ALA A 117 14.99 16.96 -19.60
C ALA A 117 14.64 16.61 -21.05
N TYR A 118 13.37 16.72 -21.41
CA TYR A 118 12.92 16.48 -22.78
C TYR A 118 11.75 17.37 -23.15
N ASP A 119 11.62 17.60 -24.45
CA ASP A 119 10.45 18.22 -25.08
C ASP A 119 10.03 17.35 -26.28
N LYS A 120 8.84 16.75 -26.20
CA LYS A 120 8.26 15.91 -27.25
C LYS A 120 7.25 16.68 -28.12
N GLY A 121 7.14 18.00 -27.92
CA GLY A 121 6.17 18.82 -28.60
C GLY A 121 4.72 18.57 -28.18
N VAL A 122 3.81 18.95 -29.05
CA VAL A 122 2.37 18.80 -28.78
C VAL A 122 1.93 17.37 -29.08
N ARG A 123 1.47 16.67 -28.05
CA ARG A 123 0.85 15.37 -28.20
C ARG A 123 -0.53 15.52 -28.85
N LYS A 124 -0.76 14.81 -29.93
CA LYS A 124 -2.06 14.73 -30.60
C LYS A 124 -3.07 14.03 -29.67
N ASP A 125 -4.35 14.36 -29.86
CA ASP A 125 -5.43 13.64 -29.18
C ASP A 125 -5.37 12.15 -29.49
N GLN A 126 -5.51 11.35 -28.47
CA GLN A 126 -5.68 9.92 -28.57
C GLN A 126 -6.99 9.54 -27.91
N TYR A 127 -7.94 9.14 -28.73
CA TYR A 127 -9.11 8.43 -28.25
C TYR A 127 -8.71 6.98 -27.92
N THR A 128 -8.81 6.61 -26.66
CA THR A 128 -8.67 5.22 -26.25
C THR A 128 -9.92 4.85 -25.45
N GLY A 129 -10.70 3.90 -25.92
CA GLY A 129 -11.91 3.44 -25.25
C GLY A 129 -11.69 2.99 -23.78
N SER A 130 -10.43 2.66 -23.42
CA SER A 130 -10.07 2.24 -22.07
C SER A 130 -9.75 3.38 -21.10
N TYR A 131 -9.30 4.53 -21.58
CA TYR A 131 -8.80 5.63 -20.72
C TYR A 131 -9.46 6.99 -20.99
N GLY A 132 -10.49 7.01 -21.86
CA GLY A 132 -11.19 8.24 -22.25
C GLY A 132 -10.39 9.11 -23.22
N ASP A 133 -10.87 10.34 -23.40
CA ASP A 133 -10.27 11.30 -24.32
C ASP A 133 -9.14 12.09 -23.68
N PHE A 134 -7.99 12.12 -24.33
CA PHE A 134 -6.87 12.98 -23.96
C PHE A 134 -6.84 14.21 -24.84
N LYS A 135 -7.00 15.39 -24.25
CA LYS A 135 -6.83 16.66 -24.99
C LYS A 135 -5.39 16.87 -25.43
N PRO A 136 -5.15 17.50 -26.59
CA PRO A 136 -3.80 17.87 -27.02
C PRO A 136 -3.09 18.69 -25.94
N ARG A 137 -1.86 18.32 -25.63
CA ARG A 137 -1.04 19.07 -24.67
C ARG A 137 0.43 19.00 -25.06
N HIS A 138 1.16 20.05 -24.76
CA HIS A 138 2.60 20.05 -24.86
C HIS A 138 3.20 19.10 -23.81
N VAL A 139 4.02 18.17 -24.25
CA VAL A 139 4.65 17.15 -23.40
C VAL A 139 6.12 17.49 -23.23
N LYS A 140 6.44 18.10 -22.11
CA LYS A 140 7.81 18.46 -21.74
C LYS A 140 8.09 18.05 -20.29
N SER A 141 9.33 17.82 -19.96
CA SER A 141 9.81 17.55 -18.60
C SER A 141 11.10 18.30 -18.34
N ASN A 142 11.24 18.85 -17.14
CA ASN A 142 12.48 19.44 -16.64
C ASN A 142 13.52 18.40 -16.18
N GLY A 143 13.19 17.11 -16.32
CA GLY A 143 14.04 16.01 -15.89
C GLY A 143 13.59 15.35 -14.58
N GLU A 144 12.73 15.99 -13.79
CA GLU A 144 12.15 15.33 -12.61
C GLU A 144 11.18 14.21 -13.01
N ARG A 145 11.34 13.04 -12.40
CA ARG A 145 10.54 11.83 -12.68
C ARG A 145 10.08 11.15 -11.39
N TYR A 146 8.85 10.63 -11.42
CA TYR A 146 8.26 9.80 -10.38
C TYR A 146 8.85 8.40 -10.36
#